data_8e08a4e32de3faae555f8cd84af2e316
#
_entry.id   8e08a4e32de3faae555f8cd84af2e316
#
_cell.length_a   1.000
_cell.length_b   1.000
_cell.length_c   1.000
_cell.angle_alpha   90.00
_cell.angle_beta   90.00
_cell.angle_gamma   90.00
#
_symmetry.space_group_name_H-M   'P 1'
#
loop_
_entity.id
_entity.type
_entity.pdbx_description
1 polymer ?
#
loop_
_entity_poly.entity_id
_entity_poly.type
_entity_poly.pdbx_seq_one_letter_code
_entity_poly.pdbx_strand_id
1 'polypeptide(L)'
;AHLPRVDAIGVSTAGIVRGDELMVSALLAAVPPERQQEGRTLYRRAAAAMGNVPLAVANDGDVTALAGYMSLGTGPVMGIAMGTSQAAGYVDAQGRVSGWLNELAFAPVDLAEAAPRDPWSGDTGVGGQYFSQDAVIRLAAAAGVPTDAALTPAQQLRQVQELARQGHPAARRIFRDMGVCLAHTLALYAEIYPLRHVMVLGRVASGIGGEWMTETCRRVLAEEYPQLPLEVLLPDDRFRRIGQSVAAASLPQVRP
;
A
#
# COMPACT_ATOMS: atom_id res chain seq x y z
N ALA A 1 9.21 13.99 26.07
CA ALA A 1 10.21 13.10 26.70
C ALA A 1 11.37 12.98 25.74
N HIS A 2 12.58 13.34 26.16
CA HIS A 2 13.77 13.10 25.36
C HIS A 2 14.21 11.65 25.59
N LEU A 3 14.31 10.88 24.50
CA LEU A 3 14.95 9.57 24.55
C LEU A 3 16.44 9.79 24.86
N PRO A 4 16.99 9.16 25.89
CA PRO A 4 18.37 9.41 26.29
C PRO A 4 19.39 8.87 25.28
N ARG A 5 18.98 7.94 24.40
CA ARG A 5 19.81 7.24 23.43
C ARG A 5 18.96 6.68 22.29
N VAL A 6 19.54 6.61 21.09
CA VAL A 6 19.02 5.86 19.94
C VAL A 6 19.87 4.61 19.79
N ASP A 7 19.27 3.43 19.88
CA ASP A 7 19.97 2.14 19.79
C ASP A 7 19.99 1.59 18.36
N ALA A 8 18.99 1.93 17.54
CA ALA A 8 18.87 1.54 16.14
C ALA A 8 17.86 2.43 15.40
N ILE A 9 17.91 2.42 14.08
CA ILE A 9 16.97 3.15 13.22
C ILE A 9 16.34 2.17 12.23
N GLY A 10 15.02 2.03 12.28
CA GLY A 10 14.22 1.37 11.26
C GLY A 10 13.47 2.39 10.43
N VAL A 11 13.54 2.25 9.12
CA VAL A 11 12.92 3.19 8.16
C VAL A 11 11.94 2.47 7.26
N SER A 12 10.71 3.01 7.18
CA SER A 12 9.73 2.70 6.14
C SER A 12 9.75 3.83 5.11
N THR A 13 9.99 3.53 3.84
CA THR A 13 10.12 4.55 2.79
C THR A 13 9.48 4.10 1.49
N ALA A 14 8.92 5.04 0.73
CA ALA A 14 8.45 4.77 -0.62
C ALA A 14 9.62 4.59 -1.60
N GLY A 15 9.49 3.64 -2.51
CA GLY A 15 10.42 3.38 -3.59
C GLY A 15 11.26 2.11 -3.42
N ILE A 16 12.16 1.88 -4.36
CA ILE A 16 13.02 0.69 -4.41
C ILE A 16 14.22 0.90 -3.50
N VAL A 17 14.38 0.02 -2.52
CA VAL A 17 15.47 0.02 -1.55
C VAL A 17 16.41 -1.16 -1.84
N ARG A 18 17.71 -0.93 -1.79
CA ARG A 18 18.74 -1.97 -1.89
C ARG A 18 19.72 -1.82 -0.73
N GLY A 19 19.62 -2.73 0.23
CA GLY A 19 20.33 -2.59 1.49
C GLY A 19 19.80 -1.40 2.30
N ASP A 20 20.61 -0.37 2.48
CA ASP A 20 20.25 0.89 3.16
C ASP A 20 20.21 2.10 2.19
N GLU A 21 20.27 1.83 0.87
CA GLU A 21 20.23 2.86 -0.17
C GLU A 21 18.88 2.90 -0.87
N LEU A 22 18.41 4.11 -1.11
CA LEU A 22 17.21 4.39 -1.88
C LEU A 22 17.57 4.48 -3.37
N MET A 23 17.25 3.43 -4.15
CA MET A 23 17.65 3.34 -5.56
C MET A 23 16.76 4.17 -6.48
N VAL A 24 15.44 4.02 -6.33
CA VAL A 24 14.40 4.73 -7.09
C VAL A 24 13.31 5.18 -6.13
N SER A 25 12.97 6.45 -6.15
CA SER A 25 11.85 6.98 -5.36
C SER A 25 11.42 8.35 -5.88
N ALA A 26 10.13 8.65 -5.78
CA ALA A 26 9.62 9.99 -6.00
C ALA A 26 10.25 11.03 -5.03
N LEU A 27 10.74 10.60 -3.87
CA LEU A 27 11.48 11.45 -2.94
C LEU A 27 12.78 12.00 -3.53
N LEU A 28 13.36 11.31 -4.52
CA LEU A 28 14.57 11.74 -5.21
C LEU A 28 14.29 12.64 -6.42
N ALA A 29 13.04 12.77 -6.86
CA ALA A 29 12.69 13.49 -8.10
C ALA A 29 13.10 14.98 -8.09
N ALA A 30 13.05 15.61 -6.93
CA ALA A 30 13.45 17.03 -6.76
C ALA A 30 14.93 17.20 -6.39
N VAL A 31 15.70 16.10 -6.25
CA VAL A 31 17.13 16.17 -5.90
C VAL A 31 17.93 16.39 -7.18
N PRO A 32 18.76 17.45 -7.26
CA PRO A 32 19.60 17.73 -8.42
C PRO A 32 20.52 16.53 -8.77
N PRO A 33 20.83 16.29 -10.06
CA PRO A 33 21.63 15.17 -10.51
C PRO A 33 22.97 15.01 -9.77
N GLU A 34 23.66 16.10 -9.51
CA GLU A 34 24.93 16.16 -8.79
C GLU A 34 24.83 15.76 -7.31
N ARG A 35 23.62 15.78 -6.74
CA ARG A 35 23.33 15.41 -5.34
C ARG A 35 22.56 14.09 -5.20
N GLN A 36 22.30 13.39 -6.29
CA GLN A 36 21.52 12.14 -6.26
C GLN A 36 22.13 11.10 -5.31
N GLN A 37 23.46 10.99 -5.27
CA GLN A 37 24.12 10.07 -4.34
C GLN A 37 23.92 10.44 -2.87
N GLU A 38 23.84 11.72 -2.55
CA GLU A 38 23.51 12.19 -1.21
C GLU A 38 22.07 11.82 -0.84
N GLY A 39 21.14 11.95 -1.78
CA GLY A 39 19.74 11.55 -1.61
C GLY A 39 19.61 10.03 -1.38
N ARG A 40 20.28 9.23 -2.20
CA ARG A 40 20.27 7.76 -2.07
C ARG A 40 20.79 7.27 -0.73
N THR A 41 21.80 7.93 -0.16
CA THR A 41 22.43 7.56 1.12
C THR A 41 21.90 8.35 2.31
N LEU A 42 20.76 9.03 2.19
CA LEU A 42 20.19 9.91 3.22
C LEU A 42 20.06 9.21 4.58
N TYR A 43 19.52 8.01 4.60
CA TYR A 43 19.24 7.28 5.83
C TYR A 43 20.55 6.80 6.52
N ARG A 44 21.52 6.35 5.71
CA ARG A 44 22.88 6.01 6.22
C ARG A 44 23.56 7.22 6.85
N ARG A 45 23.47 8.38 6.20
CA ARG A 45 24.01 9.64 6.74
C ARG A 45 23.33 10.05 8.05
N ALA A 46 22.01 9.86 8.14
CA ALA A 46 21.27 10.11 9.36
C ALA A 46 21.70 9.18 10.49
N ALA A 47 21.88 7.88 10.23
CA ALA A 47 22.38 6.91 11.20
C ALA A 47 23.80 7.24 11.67
N ALA A 48 24.67 7.67 10.74
CA ALA A 48 26.03 8.12 11.08
C ALA A 48 26.02 9.35 12.00
N ALA A 49 25.14 10.33 11.74
CA ALA A 49 24.99 11.51 12.59
C ALA A 49 24.45 11.18 14.00
N MET A 50 23.80 10.04 14.17
CA MET A 50 23.28 9.56 15.45
C MET A 50 24.20 8.55 16.15
N GLY A 51 25.48 8.48 15.77
CA GLY A 51 26.48 7.62 16.40
C GLY A 51 26.72 6.28 15.72
N ASN A 52 26.49 6.19 14.40
CA ASN A 52 26.61 4.95 13.60
C ASN A 52 25.76 3.78 14.14
N VAL A 53 24.58 4.07 14.60
CA VAL A 53 23.65 3.05 15.09
C VAL A 53 23.22 2.11 13.96
N PRO A 54 22.85 0.84 14.26
CA PRO A 54 22.29 -0.07 13.28
C PRO A 54 21.13 0.55 12.52
N LEU A 55 21.12 0.38 11.20
CA LEU A 55 20.09 0.90 10.28
C LEU A 55 19.48 -0.24 9.51
N ALA A 56 18.16 -0.25 9.38
CA ALA A 56 17.45 -1.06 8.40
C ALA A 56 16.44 -0.17 7.65
N VAL A 57 16.43 -0.28 6.33
CA VAL A 57 15.52 0.47 5.46
C VAL A 57 14.72 -0.55 4.64
N ALA A 58 13.40 -0.39 4.60
CA ALA A 58 12.53 -1.23 3.79
C ALA A 58 11.48 -0.41 3.06
N ASN A 59 10.95 -0.98 1.96
CA ASN A 59 9.82 -0.41 1.24
C ASN A 59 8.60 -0.31 2.16
N ASP A 60 7.77 0.71 2.00
CA ASP A 60 6.59 0.95 2.82
C ASP A 60 5.52 -0.15 2.66
N GLY A 61 5.43 -0.80 1.49
CA GLY A 61 4.60 -1.98 1.28
C GLY A 61 5.08 -3.17 2.12
N ASP A 62 6.39 -3.47 2.12
CA ASP A 62 6.96 -4.55 2.93
C ASP A 62 6.78 -4.31 4.43
N VAL A 63 6.99 -3.07 4.88
CA VAL A 63 6.74 -2.68 6.27
C VAL A 63 5.27 -2.82 6.64
N THR A 64 4.37 -2.54 5.69
CA THR A 64 2.93 -2.75 5.85
C THR A 64 2.58 -4.22 6.03
N ALA A 65 3.14 -5.11 5.21
CA ALA A 65 2.94 -6.56 5.33
C ALA A 65 3.49 -7.09 6.66
N LEU A 66 4.67 -6.63 7.06
CA LEU A 66 5.28 -6.99 8.35
C LEU A 66 4.42 -6.52 9.53
N ALA A 67 3.90 -5.31 9.49
CA ALA A 67 2.99 -4.80 10.50
C ALA A 67 1.71 -5.65 10.57
N GLY A 68 1.15 -6.04 9.42
CA GLY A 68 0.02 -6.97 9.35
C GLY A 68 0.32 -8.30 10.03
N TYR A 69 1.48 -8.90 9.74
CA TYR A 69 1.92 -10.11 10.40
C TYR A 69 2.05 -9.96 11.92
N MET A 70 2.66 -8.86 12.39
CA MET A 70 2.79 -8.57 13.82
C MET A 70 1.43 -8.40 14.51
N SER A 71 0.44 -7.86 13.81
CA SER A 71 -0.93 -7.70 14.34
C SER A 71 -1.69 -9.03 14.41
N LEU A 72 -1.52 -9.88 13.39
CA LEU A 72 -2.23 -11.18 13.29
C LEU A 72 -1.53 -12.29 14.08
N GLY A 73 -0.22 -12.21 14.29
CA GLY A 73 0.59 -13.27 14.88
C GLY A 73 0.76 -14.50 13.98
N THR A 74 0.37 -14.41 12.73
CA THR A 74 0.43 -15.52 11.76
C THR A 74 0.58 -14.99 10.34
N GLY A 75 1.14 -15.82 9.43
CA GLY A 75 1.36 -15.50 8.03
C GLY A 75 1.09 -16.69 7.11
N PRO A 76 1.34 -16.55 5.81
CA PRO A 76 1.88 -15.37 5.14
C PRO A 76 0.89 -14.19 5.07
N VAL A 77 1.42 -12.97 4.93
CA VAL A 77 0.62 -11.75 4.83
C VAL A 77 1.07 -10.91 3.62
N MET A 78 0.13 -10.53 2.79
CA MET A 78 0.30 -9.46 1.81
C MET A 78 -0.31 -8.17 2.36
N GLY A 79 0.46 -7.10 2.36
CA GLY A 79 -0.03 -5.76 2.65
C GLY A 79 -0.29 -5.00 1.36
N ILE A 80 -1.48 -4.40 1.21
CA ILE A 80 -1.82 -3.55 0.06
C ILE A 80 -2.23 -2.18 0.60
N ALA A 81 -1.40 -1.18 0.39
CA ALA A 81 -1.69 0.19 0.76
C ALA A 81 -2.27 0.96 -0.43
N MET A 82 -3.48 1.47 -0.28
CA MET A 82 -4.22 2.24 -1.28
C MET A 82 -4.23 3.73 -0.88
N GLY A 83 -3.21 4.44 -1.32
CA GLY A 83 -2.99 5.86 -1.05
C GLY A 83 -3.12 6.72 -2.29
N THR A 84 -2.19 7.65 -2.51
CA THR A 84 -2.04 8.42 -3.77
C THR A 84 -1.78 7.45 -4.91
N SER A 85 -0.91 6.46 -4.69
CA SER A 85 -0.71 5.29 -5.53
C SER A 85 -0.99 4.03 -4.73
N GLN A 86 -0.78 2.86 -5.33
CA GLN A 86 -0.77 1.56 -4.66
C GLN A 86 0.66 1.22 -4.24
N ALA A 87 0.83 0.70 -3.03
CA ALA A 87 2.04 0.00 -2.64
C ALA A 87 1.66 -1.40 -2.13
N ALA A 88 2.52 -2.37 -2.35
CA ALA A 88 2.30 -3.72 -1.87
C ALA A 88 3.60 -4.29 -1.28
N GLY A 89 3.46 -5.20 -0.34
CA GLY A 89 4.56 -5.95 0.23
C GLY A 89 4.12 -7.33 0.67
N TYR A 90 5.08 -8.19 0.94
CA TYR A 90 4.80 -9.56 1.29
C TYR A 90 5.77 -10.07 2.35
N VAL A 91 5.23 -10.74 3.35
CA VAL A 91 5.99 -11.51 4.34
C VAL A 91 5.56 -12.97 4.33
N ASP A 92 6.52 -13.86 4.52
CA ASP A 92 6.28 -15.30 4.53
C ASP A 92 5.57 -15.78 5.82
N ALA A 93 5.36 -17.10 5.93
CA ALA A 93 4.71 -17.70 7.08
C ALA A 93 5.46 -17.48 8.41
N GLN A 94 6.73 -17.11 8.36
CA GLN A 94 7.56 -16.78 9.53
C GLN A 94 7.69 -15.26 9.76
N GLY A 95 6.99 -14.44 8.99
CA GLY A 95 7.05 -12.98 9.10
C GLY A 95 8.30 -12.36 8.51
N ARG A 96 9.03 -13.07 7.64
CA ARG A 96 10.23 -12.52 7.00
C ARG A 96 9.84 -11.80 5.71
N VAL A 97 10.36 -10.60 5.52
CA VAL A 97 10.25 -9.85 4.27
C VAL A 97 10.93 -10.66 3.15
N SER A 98 10.23 -10.85 2.04
CA SER A 98 10.67 -11.72 0.94
C SER A 98 11.90 -11.20 0.18
N GLY A 99 12.12 -9.88 0.22
CA GLY A 99 13.11 -9.21 -0.63
C GLY A 99 12.72 -9.15 -2.12
N TRP A 100 11.49 -9.56 -2.47
CA TRP A 100 10.93 -9.38 -3.82
C TRP A 100 10.56 -7.91 -4.03
N LEU A 101 10.52 -7.49 -5.29
CA LEU A 101 10.25 -6.09 -5.63
C LEU A 101 8.86 -5.62 -5.24
N ASN A 102 7.84 -6.49 -5.32
CA ASN A 102 6.45 -6.25 -4.92
C ASN A 102 5.80 -4.98 -5.51
N GLU A 103 6.28 -4.48 -6.64
CA GLU A 103 5.75 -3.28 -7.31
C GLU A 103 4.43 -3.58 -8.04
N LEU A 104 3.43 -4.08 -7.30
CA LEU A 104 2.13 -4.50 -7.83
C LEU A 104 1.27 -3.35 -8.37
N ALA A 105 1.67 -2.11 -8.12
CA ALA A 105 1.08 -0.95 -8.78
C ALA A 105 1.23 -1.00 -10.31
N PHE A 106 2.27 -1.69 -10.81
CA PHE A 106 2.55 -1.86 -12.23
C PHE A 106 2.22 -3.27 -12.76
N ALA A 107 1.69 -4.14 -11.90
CA ALA A 107 1.19 -5.44 -12.33
C ALA A 107 -0.12 -5.27 -13.14
N PRO A 108 -0.29 -5.98 -14.27
CA PRO A 108 -1.51 -5.92 -15.05
C PRO A 108 -2.68 -6.54 -14.28
N VAL A 109 -3.80 -5.83 -14.22
CA VAL A 109 -5.04 -6.26 -13.56
C VAL A 109 -6.27 -6.13 -14.49
N ASP A 110 -6.15 -5.37 -15.58
CA ASP A 110 -7.16 -5.24 -16.60
C ASP A 110 -6.51 -5.31 -17.98
N LEU A 111 -6.94 -6.26 -18.79
CA LEU A 111 -6.42 -6.51 -20.13
C LEU A 111 -7.32 -5.93 -21.24
N ALA A 112 -8.36 -5.15 -20.87
CA ALA A 112 -9.22 -4.51 -21.84
C ALA A 112 -8.44 -3.45 -22.65
N GLU A 113 -8.74 -3.34 -23.96
CA GLU A 113 -8.10 -2.34 -24.82
C GLU A 113 -8.34 -0.90 -24.34
N ALA A 114 -9.51 -0.65 -23.74
CA ALA A 114 -9.90 0.65 -23.19
C ALA A 114 -9.47 0.85 -21.72
N ALA A 115 -8.65 -0.05 -21.15
CA ALA A 115 -8.18 0.10 -19.78
C ALA A 115 -7.35 1.39 -19.61
N PRO A 116 -7.38 2.03 -18.45
CA PRO A 116 -6.67 3.28 -18.21
C PRO A 116 -5.15 3.08 -18.28
N ARG A 117 -4.50 4.04 -18.92
CA ARG A 117 -3.04 4.09 -19.02
C ARG A 117 -2.44 4.78 -17.81
N ASP A 118 -1.42 4.20 -17.23
CA ASP A 118 -0.68 4.82 -16.14
C ASP A 118 0.21 5.96 -16.67
N PRO A 119 0.09 7.18 -16.13
CA PRO A 119 0.83 8.33 -16.66
C PRO A 119 2.33 8.29 -16.35
N TRP A 120 2.74 7.49 -15.37
CA TRP A 120 4.14 7.41 -14.95
C TRP A 120 4.90 6.30 -15.68
N SER A 121 4.37 5.09 -15.70
CA SER A 121 5.00 3.94 -16.39
C SER A 121 4.66 3.89 -17.88
N GLY A 122 3.50 4.44 -18.27
CA GLY A 122 2.97 4.33 -19.62
C GLY A 122 2.24 3.00 -19.89
N ASP A 123 2.17 2.11 -18.88
CA ASP A 123 1.50 0.82 -19.01
C ASP A 123 -0.03 0.95 -18.91
N THR A 124 -0.74 0.03 -19.53
CA THR A 124 -2.20 0.01 -19.57
C THR A 124 -2.75 -1.04 -18.60
N GLY A 125 -3.82 -0.70 -17.87
CA GLY A 125 -4.55 -1.66 -17.05
C GLY A 125 -3.81 -2.15 -15.79
N VAL A 126 -2.87 -1.36 -15.27
CA VAL A 126 -2.06 -1.74 -14.10
C VAL A 126 -2.72 -1.38 -12.78
N GLY A 127 -2.35 -2.08 -11.70
CA GLY A 127 -2.96 -2.01 -10.38
C GLY A 127 -3.11 -0.61 -9.80
N GLY A 128 -2.12 0.27 -10.01
CA GLY A 128 -2.17 1.66 -9.56
C GLY A 128 -3.36 2.45 -10.12
N GLN A 129 -3.86 2.07 -11.29
CA GLN A 129 -5.03 2.68 -11.93
C GLN A 129 -6.37 2.16 -11.38
N TYR A 130 -6.36 1.15 -10.51
CA TYR A 130 -7.56 0.53 -9.93
C TYR A 130 -7.60 0.65 -8.40
N PHE A 131 -6.45 0.70 -7.72
CA PHE A 131 -6.34 0.64 -6.26
C PHE A 131 -5.67 1.87 -5.66
N SER A 132 -6.02 3.04 -6.17
CA SER A 132 -5.47 4.33 -5.75
C SER A 132 -6.55 5.38 -5.54
N GLN A 133 -6.16 6.48 -4.93
CA GLN A 133 -6.97 7.69 -4.80
C GLN A 133 -7.41 8.23 -6.17
N ASP A 134 -6.49 8.24 -7.14
CA ASP A 134 -6.77 8.75 -8.49
C ASP A 134 -7.75 7.84 -9.23
N ALA A 135 -7.73 6.53 -8.95
CA ALA A 135 -8.75 5.61 -9.45
C ALA A 135 -10.15 5.98 -8.95
N VAL A 136 -10.31 6.28 -7.65
CA VAL A 136 -11.62 6.70 -7.10
C VAL A 136 -12.11 8.00 -7.74
N ILE A 137 -11.22 8.98 -7.93
CA ILE A 137 -11.57 10.28 -8.53
C ILE A 137 -11.98 10.10 -10.00
N ARG A 138 -11.24 9.32 -10.76
CA ARG A 138 -11.53 9.00 -12.15
C ARG A 138 -12.88 8.26 -12.30
N LEU A 139 -13.12 7.26 -11.46
CA LEU A 139 -14.39 6.52 -11.44
C LEU A 139 -15.56 7.41 -11.02
N ALA A 140 -15.34 8.34 -10.09
CA ALA A 140 -16.35 9.31 -9.68
C ALA A 140 -16.75 10.24 -10.84
N ALA A 141 -15.77 10.75 -11.57
CA ALA A 141 -16.02 11.58 -12.75
C ALA A 141 -16.78 10.79 -13.84
N ALA A 142 -16.38 9.56 -14.13
CA ALA A 142 -17.04 8.69 -15.11
C ALA A 142 -18.49 8.32 -14.71
N ALA A 143 -18.76 8.19 -13.41
CA ALA A 143 -20.07 7.87 -12.86
C ALA A 143 -20.95 9.12 -12.60
N GLY A 144 -20.49 10.32 -12.94
CA GLY A 144 -21.21 11.57 -12.70
C GLY A 144 -21.40 11.90 -11.20
N VAL A 145 -20.52 11.39 -10.32
CA VAL A 145 -20.51 11.75 -8.91
C VAL A 145 -19.95 13.16 -8.78
N PRO A 146 -20.68 14.11 -8.17
CA PRO A 146 -20.22 15.48 -8.08
C PRO A 146 -18.99 15.59 -7.20
N THR A 147 -17.89 16.06 -7.77
CA THR A 147 -16.64 16.39 -7.06
C THR A 147 -16.20 17.79 -7.44
N ASP A 148 -15.64 18.54 -6.50
CA ASP A 148 -15.10 19.85 -6.75
C ASP A 148 -13.67 19.75 -7.27
N ALA A 149 -13.45 20.08 -8.55
CA ALA A 149 -12.14 20.05 -9.18
C ALA A 149 -11.11 21.04 -8.60
N ALA A 150 -11.55 22.06 -7.84
CA ALA A 150 -10.67 22.99 -7.13
C ALA A 150 -10.04 22.38 -5.87
N LEU A 151 -10.59 21.26 -5.39
CA LEU A 151 -10.06 20.55 -4.23
C LEU A 151 -8.82 19.72 -4.59
N THR A 152 -7.95 19.54 -3.61
CA THR A 152 -6.84 18.59 -3.74
C THR A 152 -7.36 17.17 -3.93
N PRO A 153 -6.60 16.25 -4.58
CA PRO A 153 -7.04 14.87 -4.77
C PRO A 153 -7.45 14.16 -3.46
N ALA A 154 -6.74 14.43 -2.36
CA ALA A 154 -7.11 13.88 -1.05
C ALA A 154 -8.46 14.43 -0.52
N GLN A 155 -8.81 15.65 -0.85
CA GLN A 155 -10.11 16.25 -0.49
C GLN A 155 -11.23 15.72 -1.41
N GLN A 156 -10.97 15.54 -2.70
CA GLN A 156 -11.91 14.92 -3.64
C GLN A 156 -12.24 13.47 -3.21
N LEU A 157 -11.22 12.66 -2.84
CA LEU A 157 -11.46 11.33 -2.28
C LEU A 157 -12.38 11.38 -1.06
N ARG A 158 -12.12 12.29 -0.11
CA ARG A 158 -12.99 12.45 1.07
C ARG A 158 -14.42 12.83 0.70
N GLN A 159 -14.59 13.69 -0.31
CA GLN A 159 -15.91 14.07 -0.81
C GLN A 159 -16.66 12.87 -1.38
N VAL A 160 -16.02 12.03 -2.18
CA VAL A 160 -16.63 10.79 -2.70
C VAL A 160 -16.99 9.83 -1.56
N GLN A 161 -16.09 9.65 -0.57
CA GLN A 161 -16.35 8.81 0.60
C GLN A 161 -17.54 9.34 1.43
N GLU A 162 -17.66 10.65 1.59
CA GLU A 162 -18.76 11.26 2.31
C GLU A 162 -20.10 11.10 1.57
N LEU A 163 -20.11 11.34 0.24
CA LEU A 163 -21.29 11.08 -0.60
C LEU A 163 -21.71 9.60 -0.53
N ALA A 164 -20.76 8.69 -0.56
CA ALA A 164 -21.02 7.26 -0.41
C ALA A 164 -21.65 6.96 0.97
N ARG A 165 -21.12 7.55 2.06
CA ARG A 165 -21.65 7.42 3.41
C ARG A 165 -23.09 7.96 3.52
N GLN A 166 -23.39 9.06 2.86
CA GLN A 166 -24.72 9.68 2.80
C GLN A 166 -25.71 8.88 1.93
N GLY A 167 -25.25 7.85 1.22
CA GLY A 167 -26.11 6.97 0.46
C GLY A 167 -26.16 7.23 -1.05
N HIS A 168 -25.28 8.10 -1.59
CA HIS A 168 -25.22 8.33 -3.03
C HIS A 168 -24.94 7.03 -3.80
N PRO A 169 -25.85 6.54 -4.67
CA PRO A 169 -25.73 5.18 -5.22
C PRO A 169 -24.47 4.97 -6.06
N ALA A 170 -24.14 5.93 -6.94
CA ALA A 170 -22.94 5.84 -7.78
C ALA A 170 -21.65 5.89 -6.96
N ALA A 171 -21.59 6.74 -5.92
CA ALA A 171 -20.41 6.79 -5.05
C ALA A 171 -20.21 5.48 -4.27
N ARG A 172 -21.27 4.84 -3.78
CA ARG A 172 -21.21 3.50 -3.16
C ARG A 172 -20.77 2.43 -4.16
N ARG A 173 -21.26 2.50 -5.38
CA ARG A 173 -20.94 1.54 -6.44
C ARG A 173 -19.45 1.52 -6.73
N ILE A 174 -18.76 2.68 -6.76
CA ILE A 174 -17.31 2.77 -6.98
C ILE A 174 -16.54 1.83 -6.05
N PHE A 175 -16.80 1.87 -4.74
CA PHE A 175 -16.09 1.02 -3.78
C PHE A 175 -16.43 -0.46 -3.93
N ARG A 176 -17.67 -0.80 -4.33
CA ARG A 176 -18.05 -2.19 -4.63
C ARG A 176 -17.36 -2.70 -5.90
N ASP A 177 -17.34 -1.91 -6.97
CA ASP A 177 -16.67 -2.27 -8.22
C ASP A 177 -15.17 -2.45 -7.99
N MET A 178 -14.53 -1.61 -7.16
CA MET A 178 -13.15 -1.81 -6.71
C MET A 178 -12.98 -3.12 -5.92
N GLY A 179 -13.97 -3.50 -5.12
CA GLY A 179 -13.97 -4.78 -4.39
C GLY A 179 -14.04 -5.99 -5.32
N VAL A 180 -14.83 -5.92 -6.38
CA VAL A 180 -14.86 -6.96 -7.43
C VAL A 180 -13.50 -7.07 -8.11
N CYS A 181 -12.95 -5.93 -8.56
CA CYS A 181 -11.63 -5.90 -9.19
C CYS A 181 -10.54 -6.45 -8.26
N LEU A 182 -10.57 -6.10 -6.98
CA LEU A 182 -9.62 -6.59 -5.99
C LEU A 182 -9.70 -8.12 -5.83
N ALA A 183 -10.88 -8.71 -5.83
CA ALA A 183 -11.06 -10.16 -5.70
C ALA A 183 -10.39 -10.92 -6.86
N HIS A 184 -10.65 -10.51 -8.09
CA HIS A 184 -10.02 -11.14 -9.26
C HIS A 184 -8.49 -10.91 -9.29
N THR A 185 -8.05 -9.72 -8.88
CA THR A 185 -6.62 -9.41 -8.75
C THR A 185 -5.94 -10.29 -7.70
N LEU A 186 -6.58 -10.50 -6.55
CA LEU A 186 -6.04 -11.39 -5.50
C LEU A 186 -6.01 -12.84 -5.94
N ALA A 187 -6.97 -13.30 -6.74
CA ALA A 187 -6.93 -14.64 -7.34
C ALA A 187 -5.72 -14.79 -8.27
N LEU A 188 -5.42 -13.77 -9.11
CA LEU A 188 -4.21 -13.76 -9.94
C LEU A 188 -2.93 -13.74 -9.08
N TYR A 189 -2.89 -12.93 -8.03
CA TYR A 189 -1.71 -12.88 -7.16
C TYR A 189 -1.49 -14.18 -6.38
N ALA A 190 -2.54 -14.94 -6.08
CA ALA A 190 -2.43 -16.24 -5.43
C ALA A 190 -1.73 -17.31 -6.27
N GLU A 191 -1.65 -17.15 -7.59
CA GLU A 191 -0.85 -18.01 -8.49
C GLU A 191 0.67 -17.79 -8.31
N ILE A 192 1.07 -16.64 -7.76
CA ILE A 192 2.48 -16.23 -7.63
C ILE A 192 2.92 -16.27 -6.17
N TYR A 193 2.06 -15.79 -5.28
CA TYR A 193 2.32 -15.68 -3.84
C TYR A 193 1.55 -16.76 -3.08
N PRO A 194 2.17 -17.52 -2.14
CA PRO A 194 1.41 -18.33 -1.20
C PRO A 194 0.65 -17.40 -0.24
N LEU A 195 -0.56 -16.99 -0.63
CA LEU A 195 -1.37 -16.03 0.12
C LEU A 195 -2.27 -16.73 1.14
N ARG A 196 -2.40 -16.13 2.33
CA ARG A 196 -3.40 -16.49 3.33
C ARG A 196 -4.13 -15.26 3.86
N HIS A 197 -3.40 -14.24 4.26
CA HIS A 197 -3.97 -13.00 4.78
C HIS A 197 -3.59 -11.85 3.86
N VAL A 198 -4.57 -11.00 3.56
CA VAL A 198 -4.38 -9.76 2.78
C VAL A 198 -4.85 -8.59 3.63
N MET A 199 -3.92 -7.74 4.05
CA MET A 199 -4.22 -6.54 4.82
C MET A 199 -4.35 -5.35 3.88
N VAL A 200 -5.57 -4.82 3.72
CA VAL A 200 -5.84 -3.66 2.88
C VAL A 200 -5.92 -2.41 3.74
N LEU A 201 -5.11 -1.41 3.42
CA LEU A 201 -5.03 -0.17 4.18
C LEU A 201 -4.85 1.06 3.29
N GLY A 202 -4.67 2.22 3.92
CA GLY A 202 -4.52 3.49 3.22
C GLY A 202 -5.83 4.29 3.18
N ARG A 203 -5.73 5.50 2.61
CA ARG A 203 -6.85 6.45 2.62
C ARG A 203 -8.07 5.98 1.84
N VAL A 204 -7.88 5.23 0.76
CA VAL A 204 -8.98 4.67 -0.05
C VAL A 204 -9.74 3.61 0.74
N ALA A 205 -9.02 2.77 1.48
CA ALA A 205 -9.60 1.70 2.30
C ALA A 205 -10.10 2.18 3.67
N SER A 206 -10.05 3.48 3.96
CA SER A 206 -10.55 4.01 5.23
C SER A 206 -12.06 4.25 5.22
N GLY A 207 -12.70 4.07 6.38
CA GLY A 207 -14.14 4.30 6.55
C GLY A 207 -15.02 3.32 5.78
N ILE A 208 -16.28 3.70 5.60
CA ILE A 208 -17.34 2.84 5.05
C ILE A 208 -17.05 2.35 3.61
N GLY A 209 -16.33 3.15 2.82
CA GLY A 209 -15.92 2.76 1.46
C GLY A 209 -14.99 1.54 1.47
N GLY A 210 -14.02 1.53 2.40
CA GLY A 210 -13.14 0.37 2.59
C GLY A 210 -13.88 -0.87 3.06
N GLU A 211 -14.88 -0.71 3.94
CA GLU A 211 -15.74 -1.80 4.40
C GLU A 211 -16.50 -2.43 3.23
N TRP A 212 -17.18 -1.63 2.39
CA TRP A 212 -17.88 -2.16 1.20
C TRP A 212 -16.95 -2.80 0.19
N MET A 213 -15.78 -2.22 -0.04
CA MET A 213 -14.78 -2.79 -0.94
C MET A 213 -14.33 -4.17 -0.45
N THR A 214 -13.95 -4.29 0.82
CA THR A 214 -13.46 -5.56 1.38
C THR A 214 -14.58 -6.59 1.57
N GLU A 215 -15.80 -6.17 1.93
CA GLU A 215 -16.97 -7.05 1.99
C GLU A 215 -17.30 -7.62 0.60
N THR A 216 -17.32 -6.76 -0.44
CA THR A 216 -17.56 -7.20 -1.82
C THR A 216 -16.45 -8.13 -2.29
N CYS A 217 -15.20 -7.82 -2.00
CA CYS A 217 -14.05 -8.66 -2.33
C CYS A 217 -14.18 -10.06 -1.70
N ARG A 218 -14.48 -10.15 -0.41
CA ARG A 218 -14.68 -11.43 0.29
C ARG A 218 -15.83 -12.23 -0.31
N ARG A 219 -16.94 -11.58 -0.64
CA ARG A 219 -18.09 -12.24 -1.26
C ARG A 219 -17.72 -12.82 -2.63
N VAL A 220 -17.08 -12.05 -3.50
CA VAL A 220 -16.65 -12.54 -4.84
C VAL A 220 -15.63 -13.67 -4.70
N LEU A 221 -14.67 -13.57 -3.78
CA LEU A 221 -13.72 -14.67 -3.52
C LEU A 221 -14.45 -15.94 -3.08
N ALA A 222 -15.45 -15.84 -2.20
CA ALA A 222 -16.20 -17.00 -1.74
C ALA A 222 -17.08 -17.62 -2.82
N GLU A 223 -17.65 -16.80 -3.72
CA GLU A 223 -18.53 -17.24 -4.80
C GLU A 223 -17.76 -17.83 -6.00
N GLU A 224 -16.66 -17.18 -6.41
CA GLU A 224 -15.95 -17.49 -7.66
C GLU A 224 -14.63 -18.24 -7.46
N TYR A 225 -14.01 -18.11 -6.27
CA TYR A 225 -12.72 -18.73 -5.94
C TYR A 225 -12.76 -19.49 -4.60
N PRO A 226 -13.74 -20.38 -4.36
CA PRO A 226 -13.92 -21.04 -3.07
C PRO A 226 -12.73 -21.92 -2.64
N GLN A 227 -11.85 -22.26 -3.58
CA GLN A 227 -10.61 -23.04 -3.31
C GLN A 227 -9.49 -22.17 -2.73
N LEU A 228 -9.59 -20.83 -2.80
CA LEU A 228 -8.57 -19.92 -2.28
C LEU A 228 -8.89 -19.55 -0.81
N PRO A 229 -8.10 -20.01 0.17
CA PRO A 229 -8.35 -19.73 1.59
C PRO A 229 -7.85 -18.35 2.00
N LEU A 230 -8.30 -17.29 1.30
CA LEU A 230 -7.86 -15.93 1.50
C LEU A 230 -8.72 -15.20 2.52
N GLU A 231 -8.08 -14.61 3.52
CA GLU A 231 -8.69 -13.67 4.46
C GLU A 231 -8.30 -12.23 4.10
N VAL A 232 -9.27 -11.44 3.62
CA VAL A 232 -9.07 -10.02 3.31
C VAL A 232 -9.49 -9.20 4.52
N LEU A 233 -8.58 -8.38 5.06
CA LEU A 233 -8.71 -7.71 6.34
C LEU A 233 -8.49 -6.20 6.21
N LEU A 234 -9.19 -5.44 7.04
CA LEU A 234 -8.89 -4.03 7.30
C LEU A 234 -8.15 -3.92 8.64
N PRO A 235 -7.20 -2.99 8.77
CA PRO A 235 -6.51 -2.77 10.02
C PRO A 235 -7.43 -2.19 11.11
N ASP A 236 -7.18 -2.56 12.35
CA ASP A 236 -7.78 -1.89 13.50
C ASP A 236 -7.24 -0.46 13.70
N ASP A 237 -7.82 0.29 14.63
CA ASP A 237 -7.42 1.69 14.88
C ASP A 237 -6.01 1.82 15.46
N ARG A 238 -5.53 0.83 16.18
CA ARG A 238 -4.18 0.81 16.73
C ARG A 238 -3.16 0.61 15.62
N PHE A 239 -3.40 -0.36 14.75
CA PHE A 239 -2.56 -0.63 13.59
C PHE A 239 -2.47 0.58 12.66
N ARG A 240 -3.61 1.24 12.37
CA ARG A 240 -3.65 2.44 11.52
C ARG A 240 -2.75 3.56 12.04
N ARG A 241 -2.62 3.71 13.35
CA ARG A 241 -1.87 4.82 13.97
C ARG A 241 -0.38 4.56 14.09
N ILE A 242 0.03 3.38 14.45
CA ILE A 242 1.43 3.09 14.84
C ILE A 242 2.02 1.84 14.19
N GLY A 243 1.23 1.03 13.48
CA GLY A 243 1.66 -0.29 12.98
C GLY A 243 2.92 -0.22 12.12
N GLN A 244 2.96 0.66 11.12
CA GLN A 244 4.14 0.82 10.27
C GLN A 244 5.37 1.31 11.04
N SER A 245 5.21 2.24 11.99
CA SER A 245 6.34 2.72 12.79
C SER A 245 6.91 1.65 13.69
N VAL A 246 6.05 0.83 14.30
CA VAL A 246 6.47 -0.31 15.15
C VAL A 246 7.16 -1.38 14.29
N ALA A 247 6.59 -1.73 13.14
CA ALA A 247 7.19 -2.70 12.23
C ALA A 247 8.54 -2.22 11.68
N ALA A 248 8.65 -0.95 11.26
CA ALA A 248 9.92 -0.38 10.85
C ALA A 248 10.98 -0.45 11.98
N ALA A 249 10.59 -0.09 13.20
CA ALA A 249 11.48 -0.15 14.36
C ALA A 249 11.95 -1.57 14.71
N SER A 250 11.22 -2.61 14.27
CA SER A 250 11.58 -4.01 14.48
C SER A 250 12.59 -4.57 13.46
N LEU A 251 12.81 -3.85 12.33
CA LEU A 251 13.70 -4.33 11.26
C LEU A 251 15.19 -4.40 11.64
N PRO A 252 15.76 -3.41 12.38
CA PRO A 252 17.19 -3.45 12.70
C PRO A 252 17.52 -4.59 13.66
N GLN A 253 18.63 -5.28 13.39
CA GLN A 253 19.19 -6.24 14.34
C GLN A 253 20.07 -5.50 15.35
N VAL A 254 19.58 -5.37 16.57
CA VAL A 254 20.35 -4.85 17.68
C VAL A 254 21.07 -6.02 18.34
N ARG A 255 22.41 -6.00 18.35
CA ARG A 255 23.18 -6.97 19.15
C ARG A 255 23.08 -6.57 20.62
N PRO A 256 22.82 -7.52 21.54
CA PRO A 256 22.70 -7.24 22.94
C PRO A 256 24.03 -6.72 23.52
#